data_2b5f1b32788f5ffba359a93751dde707
#
_entry.id   2b5f1b32788f5ffba359a93751dde707
#
_cell.length_a   1.000
_cell.length_b   1.000
_cell.length_c   1.000
_cell.angle_alpha   90.00
_cell.angle_beta   90.00
_cell.angle_gamma   90.00
#
_symmetry.space_group_name_H-M   'P 1'
#
loop_
_entity.id
_entity.type
_entity.pdbx_description
1 polymer ?
#
loop_
_entity_poly.entity_id
_entity_poly.type
_entity_poly.pdbx_seq_one_letter_code
_entity_poly.pdbx_strand_id
1 'polypeptide(L)'
;MKELLQKKLSDSAAARWTALLAVSFTMMCGYFFTDVMSPLEPMLTSNDVNGLGWTSDEYGFFSGAYGYFNVFLLLLFFGGIILDKFGIRFTGLASTLLMFDGALIKWWAVSNTFDGSVTLPFGIGTYHTQVLWASLGFAIYGAGCEIAGITVTKIIAKWFTGHELALAMGFQVALARIGTACALALALPFAKACGGVHAAVGLGAALLCISVVAFLVYCVMDKKEDASAEAVQTEPEEGFRFSDLKMLISNRGFWYMATLCLMFYAGVFPFLKFATKLMVFKYGVDENMAGLIPAMLPFGTIFLTPLFGYVYDKFGKGATLMIIGSALLTIVHIIFVLPITSYIVAIAAMIALGVAFGLVPSAMWPSVPKIIPMKLLGSAYAMIFYIQNIGLALVPVWIGKVNQANTLANGSIDYTETMTIFAAFGAIAVIISLLLFFENKKKGYGLEEPNIQ
;
A
#
# COMPACT_ATOMS: atom_id res chain seq x y z
N MET A 1 -8.14 -49.57 -19.86
CA MET A 1 -7.29 -49.21 -18.74
C MET A 1 -7.59 -47.72 -18.50
N LYS A 2 -8.47 -47.40 -17.53
CA LYS A 2 -8.82 -46.02 -17.20
C LYS A 2 -7.57 -45.41 -16.60
N GLU A 3 -6.98 -44.41 -17.29
CA GLU A 3 -6.03 -43.48 -16.70
C GLU A 3 -6.69 -42.89 -15.45
N LEU A 4 -6.17 -43.23 -14.29
CA LEU A 4 -6.41 -42.50 -13.07
C LEU A 4 -5.75 -41.14 -13.29
N LEU A 5 -6.51 -40.20 -13.83
CA LEU A 5 -6.16 -38.77 -13.78
C LEU A 5 -5.89 -38.45 -12.30
N GLN A 6 -4.62 -38.35 -11.92
CA GLN A 6 -4.26 -37.86 -10.61
C GLN A 6 -4.84 -36.44 -10.49
N LYS A 7 -5.88 -36.31 -9.66
CA LYS A 7 -6.49 -35.02 -9.38
C LYS A 7 -5.43 -34.10 -8.79
N LYS A 8 -5.25 -32.93 -9.38
CA LYS A 8 -4.41 -31.89 -8.80
C LYS A 8 -4.96 -31.50 -7.42
N LEU A 9 -4.09 -31.11 -6.51
CA LEU A 9 -4.51 -30.64 -5.19
C LEU A 9 -5.38 -29.36 -5.34
N SER A 10 -5.09 -28.53 -6.34
CA SER A 10 -5.86 -27.35 -6.71
C SER A 10 -7.27 -27.65 -7.24
N ASP A 11 -7.59 -28.89 -7.65
CA ASP A 11 -8.95 -29.28 -8.01
C ASP A 11 -9.87 -29.35 -6.78
N SER A 12 -9.30 -29.49 -5.58
CA SER A 12 -10.04 -29.44 -4.33
C SER A 12 -10.30 -28.00 -3.90
N ALA A 13 -11.56 -27.59 -3.81
CA ALA A 13 -11.93 -26.27 -3.31
C ALA A 13 -11.35 -26.01 -1.90
N ALA A 14 -11.42 -27.00 -1.01
CA ALA A 14 -10.87 -26.88 0.34
C ALA A 14 -9.35 -26.59 0.32
N ALA A 15 -8.58 -27.27 -0.53
CA ALA A 15 -7.14 -27.03 -0.65
C ALA A 15 -6.84 -25.65 -1.24
N ARG A 16 -7.55 -25.21 -2.31
CA ARG A 16 -7.39 -23.88 -2.91
C ARG A 16 -7.64 -22.77 -1.88
N TRP A 17 -8.78 -22.87 -1.19
CA TRP A 17 -9.14 -21.84 -0.19
C TRP A 17 -8.21 -21.87 1.03
N THR A 18 -7.68 -23.02 1.45
CA THR A 18 -6.67 -23.10 2.51
C THR A 18 -5.36 -22.42 2.08
N ALA A 19 -4.89 -22.67 0.85
CA ALA A 19 -3.71 -22.01 0.30
C ALA A 19 -3.93 -20.49 0.22
N LEU A 20 -5.09 -20.06 -0.27
CA LEU A 20 -5.47 -18.64 -0.32
C LEU A 20 -5.49 -17.99 1.07
N LEU A 21 -6.09 -18.67 2.06
CA LEU A 21 -6.13 -18.16 3.43
C LEU A 21 -4.74 -17.96 4.01
N ALA A 22 -3.82 -18.91 3.81
CA ALA A 22 -2.45 -18.83 4.31
C ALA A 22 -1.69 -17.63 3.73
N VAL A 23 -1.74 -17.43 2.41
CA VAL A 23 -1.04 -16.31 1.76
C VAL A 23 -1.74 -14.97 1.98
N SER A 24 -3.07 -14.94 2.04
CA SER A 24 -3.84 -13.74 2.34
C SER A 24 -3.67 -13.29 3.79
N PHE A 25 -3.56 -14.22 4.74
CA PHE A 25 -3.20 -13.94 6.13
C PHE A 25 -1.81 -13.30 6.23
N THR A 26 -0.84 -13.79 5.46
CA THR A 26 0.50 -13.17 5.38
C THR A 26 0.39 -11.70 4.93
N MET A 27 -0.40 -11.40 3.91
CA MET A 27 -0.62 -10.03 3.45
C MET A 27 -1.38 -9.18 4.47
N MET A 28 -2.37 -9.74 5.15
CA MET A 28 -3.08 -9.06 6.24
C MET A 28 -2.14 -8.63 7.37
N CYS A 29 -1.26 -9.54 7.82
CA CYS A 29 -0.23 -9.22 8.83
C CYS A 29 0.76 -8.18 8.31
N GLY A 30 1.14 -8.28 7.04
CA GLY A 30 1.96 -7.29 6.37
C GLY A 30 1.30 -5.91 6.41
N TYR A 31 0.12 -5.74 5.88
CA TYR A 31 -0.56 -4.45 5.86
C TYR A 31 -0.87 -3.91 7.27
N PHE A 32 -1.15 -4.78 8.25
CA PHE A 32 -1.19 -4.36 9.64
C PHE A 32 0.14 -3.72 10.08
N PHE A 33 1.26 -4.38 9.82
CA PHE A 33 2.57 -3.88 10.24
C PHE A 33 3.04 -2.64 9.45
N THR A 34 2.61 -2.50 8.20
CA THR A 34 2.85 -1.28 7.38
C THR A 34 2.26 -0.03 8.07
N ASP A 35 1.09 -0.18 8.68
CA ASP A 35 0.32 0.95 9.19
C ASP A 35 0.29 1.05 10.72
N VAL A 36 0.86 0.08 11.45
CA VAL A 36 0.81 0.01 12.92
C VAL A 36 1.34 1.27 13.62
N MET A 37 2.35 1.93 13.06
CA MET A 37 2.90 3.16 13.64
C MET A 37 2.19 4.44 13.18
N SER A 38 1.29 4.35 12.19
CA SER A 38 0.56 5.53 11.70
C SER A 38 -0.33 6.17 12.78
N PRO A 39 -1.17 5.43 13.51
CA PRO A 39 -1.96 6.01 14.60
C PRO A 39 -1.12 6.34 15.85
N LEU A 40 0.11 5.84 15.93
CA LEU A 40 1.01 6.09 17.07
C LEU A 40 1.79 7.41 16.97
N GLU A 41 1.65 8.17 15.87
CA GLU A 41 2.37 9.44 15.70
C GLU A 41 2.25 10.39 16.90
N PRO A 42 1.07 10.57 17.56
CA PRO A 42 0.97 11.38 18.76
C PRO A 42 1.91 10.92 19.89
N MET A 43 2.03 9.59 20.11
CA MET A 43 2.94 9.02 21.12
C MET A 43 4.40 9.10 20.66
N LEU A 44 4.68 8.87 19.38
CA LEU A 44 6.05 8.91 18.85
C LEU A 44 6.65 10.32 19.01
N THR A 45 5.84 11.36 18.82
CA THR A 45 6.28 12.76 18.88
C THR A 45 6.04 13.42 20.22
N SER A 46 5.51 12.70 21.22
CA SER A 46 5.40 13.19 22.59
C SER A 46 6.72 13.03 23.36
N ASN A 47 6.99 13.99 24.27
CA ASN A 47 8.08 13.91 25.24
C ASN A 47 7.62 13.31 26.60
N ASP A 48 6.39 12.77 26.67
CA ASP A 48 5.88 12.11 27.86
C ASP A 48 6.59 10.78 28.14
N VAL A 49 6.37 10.22 29.34
CA VAL A 49 7.02 8.96 29.80
C VAL A 49 6.87 7.79 28.82
N ASN A 50 5.78 7.75 28.05
CA ASN A 50 5.50 6.71 27.05
C ASN A 50 5.77 7.17 25.62
N GLY A 51 6.28 8.39 25.42
CA GLY A 51 6.65 8.96 24.14
C GLY A 51 8.09 8.61 23.75
N LEU A 52 8.41 8.74 22.47
CA LEU A 52 9.78 8.54 21.97
C LEU A 52 10.51 9.86 21.70
N GLY A 53 9.82 11.00 21.81
CA GLY A 53 10.40 12.32 21.58
C GLY A 53 10.85 12.60 20.14
N TRP A 54 10.31 11.87 19.16
CA TRP A 54 10.63 12.11 17.77
C TRP A 54 10.09 13.45 17.30
N THR A 55 10.81 14.09 16.40
CA THR A 55 10.29 15.26 15.69
C THR A 55 9.32 14.84 14.56
N SER A 56 8.52 15.77 14.06
CA SER A 56 7.66 15.49 12.90
C SER A 56 8.49 15.20 11.63
N ASP A 57 9.69 15.80 11.48
CA ASP A 57 10.62 15.47 10.40
C ASP A 57 11.13 14.03 10.52
N GLU A 58 11.50 13.58 11.73
CA GLU A 58 11.94 12.21 12.00
C GLU A 58 10.84 11.18 11.72
N TYR A 59 9.61 11.48 12.12
CA TYR A 59 8.48 10.64 11.80
C TYR A 59 8.22 10.57 10.28
N GLY A 60 8.35 11.69 9.58
CA GLY A 60 8.26 11.73 8.12
C GLY A 60 9.34 10.92 7.42
N PHE A 61 10.61 11.06 7.88
CA PHE A 61 11.75 10.27 7.39
C PHE A 61 11.52 8.76 7.60
N PHE A 62 11.12 8.37 8.80
CA PHE A 62 10.76 6.99 9.12
C PHE A 62 9.61 6.47 8.24
N SER A 63 8.55 7.26 8.06
CA SER A 63 7.37 6.84 7.28
C SER A 63 7.70 6.64 5.79
N GLY A 64 8.61 7.45 5.23
CA GLY A 64 9.11 7.28 3.86
C GLY A 64 10.00 6.05 3.68
N ALA A 65 10.60 5.55 4.76
CA ALA A 65 11.56 4.45 4.70
C ALA A 65 11.00 3.15 4.11
N TYR A 66 9.68 2.93 4.20
CA TYR A 66 9.00 1.83 3.51
C TYR A 66 9.38 1.72 2.03
N GLY A 67 9.50 2.85 1.34
CA GLY A 67 9.80 2.89 -0.09
C GLY A 67 11.29 2.96 -0.43
N TYR A 68 12.19 3.21 0.52
CA TYR A 68 13.59 3.51 0.18
C TYR A 68 14.29 2.43 -0.61
N PHE A 69 14.19 1.18 -0.19
CA PHE A 69 14.86 0.09 -0.89
C PHE A 69 14.19 -0.23 -2.23
N ASN A 70 12.88 -0.09 -2.32
CA ASN A 70 12.13 -0.26 -3.56
C ASN A 70 12.51 0.79 -4.60
N VAL A 71 12.73 2.04 -4.17
CA VAL A 71 13.05 3.17 -5.06
C VAL A 71 14.57 3.23 -5.35
N PHE A 72 15.41 3.29 -4.32
CA PHE A 72 16.83 3.57 -4.50
C PHE A 72 17.66 2.34 -4.83
N LEU A 73 17.24 1.15 -4.41
CA LEU A 73 17.91 -0.12 -4.75
C LEU A 73 17.15 -0.93 -5.81
N LEU A 74 16.04 -0.40 -6.33
CA LEU A 74 15.22 -1.06 -7.36
C LEU A 74 14.76 -2.48 -6.96
N LEU A 75 14.57 -2.74 -5.66
CA LEU A 75 14.31 -4.10 -5.17
C LEU A 75 12.99 -4.67 -5.69
N LEU A 76 12.01 -3.85 -6.04
CA LEU A 76 10.79 -4.31 -6.66
C LEU A 76 11.05 -4.97 -8.03
N PHE A 77 11.96 -4.39 -8.85
CA PHE A 77 12.36 -5.00 -10.14
C PHE A 77 13.15 -6.29 -9.93
N PHE A 78 14.13 -6.28 -9.01
CA PHE A 78 14.90 -7.49 -8.70
C PHE A 78 14.00 -8.58 -8.10
N GLY A 79 13.00 -8.22 -7.30
CA GLY A 79 12.01 -9.14 -6.76
C GLY A 79 11.24 -9.89 -7.84
N GLY A 80 10.83 -9.22 -8.92
CA GLY A 80 10.23 -9.84 -10.09
C GLY A 80 11.16 -10.83 -10.78
N ILE A 81 12.43 -10.46 -11.00
CA ILE A 81 13.44 -11.34 -11.60
C ILE A 81 13.70 -12.57 -10.71
N ILE A 82 13.79 -12.38 -9.40
CA ILE A 82 13.95 -13.47 -8.43
C ILE A 82 12.74 -14.40 -8.47
N LEU A 83 11.53 -13.86 -8.55
CA LEU A 83 10.28 -14.61 -8.64
C LEU A 83 10.25 -15.50 -9.89
N ASP A 84 10.68 -14.96 -11.04
CA ASP A 84 10.70 -15.73 -12.29
C ASP A 84 11.78 -16.80 -12.30
N LYS A 85 12.96 -16.52 -11.70
CA LYS A 85 14.09 -17.45 -11.70
C LYS A 85 13.99 -18.53 -10.63
N PHE A 86 13.55 -18.21 -9.42
CA PHE A 86 13.56 -19.11 -8.27
C PHE A 86 12.15 -19.60 -7.86
N GLY A 87 11.11 -19.05 -8.50
CA GLY A 87 9.72 -19.47 -8.32
C GLY A 87 9.08 -18.93 -7.03
N ILE A 88 7.77 -19.21 -6.92
CA ILE A 88 6.88 -18.63 -5.90
C ILE A 88 7.21 -19.06 -4.46
N ARG A 89 7.71 -20.29 -4.26
CA ARG A 89 8.03 -20.81 -2.91
C ARG A 89 9.24 -20.10 -2.32
N PHE A 90 10.34 -20.06 -3.08
CA PHE A 90 11.57 -19.42 -2.61
C PHE A 90 11.35 -17.91 -2.40
N THR A 91 10.81 -17.24 -3.41
CA THR A 91 10.63 -15.78 -3.36
C THR A 91 9.64 -15.37 -2.28
N GLY A 92 8.53 -16.11 -2.14
CA GLY A 92 7.54 -15.82 -1.12
C GLY A 92 8.06 -16.08 0.29
N LEU A 93 8.79 -17.15 0.53
CA LEU A 93 9.41 -17.39 1.85
C LEU A 93 10.48 -16.35 2.15
N ALA A 94 11.35 -16.03 1.20
CA ALA A 94 12.38 -15.01 1.37
C ALA A 94 11.78 -13.63 1.66
N SER A 95 10.72 -13.23 0.93
CA SER A 95 10.03 -11.96 1.17
C SER A 95 9.32 -11.91 2.53
N THR A 96 8.69 -13.01 2.94
CA THR A 96 8.05 -13.10 4.26
C THR A 96 9.06 -13.05 5.40
N LEU A 97 10.24 -13.65 5.22
CA LEU A 97 11.36 -13.54 6.17
C LEU A 97 11.91 -12.11 6.22
N LEU A 98 12.10 -11.44 5.06
CA LEU A 98 12.51 -10.04 5.03
C LEU A 98 11.50 -9.13 5.78
N MET A 99 10.19 -9.39 5.61
CA MET A 99 9.17 -8.68 6.39
C MET A 99 9.35 -8.90 7.89
N PHE A 100 9.57 -10.12 8.32
CA PHE A 100 9.75 -10.48 9.73
C PHE A 100 11.05 -9.89 10.30
N ASP A 101 12.18 -10.02 9.60
CA ASP A 101 13.47 -9.48 10.02
C ASP A 101 13.42 -7.95 10.14
N GLY A 102 12.84 -7.28 9.14
CA GLY A 102 12.63 -5.84 9.18
C GLY A 102 11.72 -5.42 10.35
N ALA A 103 10.70 -6.22 10.65
CA ALA A 103 9.83 -5.99 11.80
C ALA A 103 10.55 -6.17 13.14
N LEU A 104 11.43 -7.16 13.26
CA LEU A 104 12.25 -7.36 14.47
C LEU A 104 13.21 -6.19 14.69
N ILE A 105 13.87 -5.70 13.64
CA ILE A 105 14.77 -4.53 13.74
C ILE A 105 13.97 -3.30 14.16
N LYS A 106 12.81 -3.04 13.55
CA LYS A 106 11.95 -1.93 13.92
C LYS A 106 11.45 -2.02 15.35
N TRP A 107 10.99 -3.22 15.78
CA TRP A 107 10.57 -3.47 17.16
C TRP A 107 11.73 -3.27 18.16
N TRP A 108 12.90 -3.82 17.87
CA TRP A 108 14.10 -3.64 18.69
C TRP A 108 14.47 -2.15 18.81
N ALA A 109 14.42 -1.41 17.71
CA ALA A 109 14.75 0.02 17.70
C ALA A 109 13.82 0.83 18.62
N VAL A 110 12.50 0.61 18.56
CA VAL A 110 11.53 1.35 19.38
C VAL A 110 11.43 0.82 20.83
N SER A 111 12.05 -0.33 21.12
CA SER A 111 12.09 -0.93 22.46
C SER A 111 13.30 -0.53 23.27
N ASN A 112 14.30 0.11 22.66
CA ASN A 112 15.54 0.49 23.28
C ASN A 112 15.78 1.99 23.16
N THR A 113 16.47 2.54 24.13
CA THR A 113 16.97 3.92 24.09
C THR A 113 18.32 3.96 23.40
N PHE A 114 18.54 4.98 22.58
CA PHE A 114 19.78 5.20 21.85
C PHE A 114 20.26 6.63 22.11
N ASP A 115 21.50 6.77 22.45
CA ASP A 115 22.11 8.08 22.60
C ASP A 115 22.64 8.60 21.26
N GLY A 116 22.54 9.92 21.09
CA GLY A 116 23.11 10.63 19.96
C GLY A 116 22.23 10.66 18.70
N SER A 117 22.68 11.48 17.79
CA SER A 117 22.08 11.70 16.48
C SER A 117 23.16 11.66 15.39
N VAL A 118 22.77 11.28 14.19
CA VAL A 118 23.65 11.15 13.02
C VAL A 118 23.19 12.12 11.95
N THR A 119 24.11 12.91 11.44
CA THR A 119 23.87 13.79 10.29
C THR A 119 24.08 13.00 9.00
N LEU A 120 23.02 12.88 8.22
CA LEU A 120 23.09 12.20 6.93
C LEU A 120 23.70 13.14 5.86
N PRO A 121 24.44 12.58 4.87
CA PRO A 121 25.05 13.36 3.81
C PRO A 121 23.99 14.04 2.92
N PHE A 122 24.46 14.93 2.04
CA PHE A 122 23.63 15.64 1.04
C PHE A 122 22.52 16.53 1.62
N GLY A 123 22.62 16.95 2.89
CA GLY A 123 21.64 17.85 3.51
C GLY A 123 20.29 17.17 3.78
N ILE A 124 20.24 15.84 3.87
CA ILE A 124 19.02 15.08 4.17
C ILE A 124 18.48 15.48 5.53
N GLY A 125 19.35 15.55 6.56
CA GLY A 125 18.99 15.97 7.91
C GLY A 125 19.84 15.30 8.98
N THR A 126 19.57 15.69 10.24
CA THR A 126 20.15 15.06 11.43
C THR A 126 19.04 14.33 12.18
N TYR A 127 19.21 13.06 12.42
CA TYR A 127 18.18 12.17 12.98
C TYR A 127 18.71 11.40 14.17
N HIS A 128 17.87 11.15 15.17
CA HIS A 128 18.20 10.29 16.28
C HIS A 128 18.58 8.88 15.81
N THR A 129 19.56 8.26 16.44
CA THR A 129 20.03 6.90 16.11
C THR A 129 18.89 5.89 16.13
N GLN A 130 17.94 6.03 17.07
CA GLN A 130 16.73 5.21 17.15
C GLN A 130 15.89 5.29 15.86
N VAL A 131 15.68 6.49 15.34
CA VAL A 131 14.90 6.72 14.08
C VAL A 131 15.56 6.04 12.90
N LEU A 132 16.91 6.09 12.82
CA LEU A 132 17.65 5.46 11.72
C LEU A 132 17.53 3.94 11.75
N TRP A 133 17.64 3.30 12.93
CA TRP A 133 17.42 1.86 13.05
C TRP A 133 15.98 1.45 12.77
N ALA A 134 15.01 2.20 13.28
CA ALA A 134 13.60 1.97 12.97
C ALA A 134 13.31 2.09 11.47
N SER A 135 13.92 3.10 10.80
CA SER A 135 13.81 3.33 9.37
C SER A 135 14.47 2.22 8.55
N LEU A 136 15.64 1.74 8.97
CA LEU A 136 16.29 0.60 8.33
C LEU A 136 15.42 -0.65 8.39
N GLY A 137 14.89 -0.96 9.58
CA GLY A 137 13.94 -2.07 9.73
C GLY A 137 12.72 -1.91 8.83
N PHE A 138 12.18 -0.70 8.74
CA PHE A 138 11.01 -0.43 7.89
C PHE A 138 11.32 -0.48 6.39
N ALA A 139 12.54 -0.13 5.96
CA ALA A 139 12.99 -0.26 4.57
C ALA A 139 13.16 -1.72 4.16
N ILE A 140 13.79 -2.55 5.02
CA ILE A 140 13.90 -4.00 4.80
C ILE A 140 12.51 -4.64 4.73
N TYR A 141 11.64 -4.29 5.68
CA TYR A 141 10.26 -4.73 5.72
C TYR A 141 9.51 -4.35 4.43
N GLY A 142 9.62 -3.09 3.99
CA GLY A 142 8.92 -2.59 2.80
C GLY A 142 9.33 -3.32 1.52
N ALA A 143 10.62 -3.64 1.36
CA ALA A 143 11.09 -4.46 0.26
C ALA A 143 10.47 -5.87 0.28
N GLY A 144 10.45 -6.50 1.46
CA GLY A 144 9.78 -7.79 1.64
C GLY A 144 8.29 -7.73 1.31
N CYS A 145 7.59 -6.69 1.77
CA CYS A 145 6.15 -6.54 1.59
C CYS A 145 5.75 -6.40 0.11
N GLU A 146 6.47 -5.59 -0.66
CA GLU A 146 6.22 -5.41 -2.11
C GLU A 146 6.50 -6.69 -2.89
N ILE A 147 7.62 -7.38 -2.59
CA ILE A 147 7.96 -8.66 -3.23
C ILE A 147 6.93 -9.74 -2.85
N ALA A 148 6.47 -9.77 -1.59
CA ALA A 148 5.40 -10.68 -1.16
C ALA A 148 4.10 -10.41 -1.94
N GLY A 149 3.74 -9.15 -2.16
CA GLY A 149 2.54 -8.76 -2.91
C GLY A 149 2.51 -9.32 -4.33
N ILE A 150 3.59 -9.14 -5.11
CA ILE A 150 3.68 -9.71 -6.47
C ILE A 150 3.70 -11.24 -6.45
N THR A 151 4.36 -11.84 -5.45
CA THR A 151 4.44 -13.29 -5.31
C THR A 151 3.08 -13.90 -4.98
N VAL A 152 2.34 -13.31 -4.03
CA VAL A 152 0.99 -13.77 -3.66
C VAL A 152 0.02 -13.67 -4.84
N THR A 153 0.11 -12.62 -5.64
CA THR A 153 -0.68 -12.50 -6.87
C THR A 153 -0.41 -13.66 -7.83
N LYS A 154 0.85 -14.03 -8.03
CA LYS A 154 1.25 -15.17 -8.88
C LYS A 154 0.81 -16.51 -8.29
N ILE A 155 0.85 -16.66 -6.96
CA ILE A 155 0.33 -17.83 -6.24
C ILE A 155 -1.16 -18.01 -6.49
N ILE A 156 -1.94 -16.94 -6.31
CA ILE A 156 -3.40 -17.00 -6.51
C ILE A 156 -3.72 -17.34 -7.97
N ALA A 157 -3.01 -16.73 -8.93
CA ALA A 157 -3.15 -17.09 -10.34
C ALA A 157 -2.88 -18.57 -10.58
N LYS A 158 -1.79 -19.15 -10.06
CA LYS A 158 -1.46 -20.57 -10.20
C LYS A 158 -2.56 -21.49 -9.67
N TRP A 159 -3.09 -21.19 -8.47
CA TRP A 159 -4.03 -22.08 -7.78
C TRP A 159 -5.49 -21.93 -8.24
N PHE A 160 -5.85 -20.76 -8.81
CA PHE A 160 -7.24 -20.43 -9.16
C PHE A 160 -7.49 -20.26 -10.66
N THR A 161 -6.49 -20.43 -11.52
CA THR A 161 -6.73 -20.43 -12.98
C THR A 161 -7.66 -21.59 -13.35
N GLY A 162 -8.76 -21.26 -14.05
CA GLY A 162 -9.83 -22.21 -14.35
C GLY A 162 -10.87 -22.39 -13.23
N HIS A 163 -10.76 -21.61 -12.15
CA HIS A 163 -11.66 -21.58 -11.00
C HIS A 163 -12.05 -20.12 -10.66
N GLU A 164 -12.40 -19.81 -9.42
CA GLU A 164 -12.90 -18.51 -8.95
C GLU A 164 -11.77 -17.48 -8.76
N LEU A 165 -10.96 -17.23 -9.77
CA LEU A 165 -9.76 -16.37 -9.71
C LEU A 165 -10.07 -14.94 -9.23
N ALA A 166 -11.09 -14.29 -9.81
CA ALA A 166 -11.45 -12.92 -9.46
C ALA A 166 -11.91 -12.81 -8.01
N LEU A 167 -12.68 -13.80 -7.53
CA LEU A 167 -13.12 -13.86 -6.13
C LEU A 167 -11.92 -14.05 -5.19
N ALA A 168 -10.97 -14.92 -5.53
CA ALA A 168 -9.76 -15.16 -4.75
C ALA A 168 -8.88 -13.90 -4.65
N MET A 169 -8.67 -13.20 -5.76
CA MET A 169 -7.95 -11.91 -5.78
C MET A 169 -8.66 -10.85 -4.94
N GLY A 170 -9.98 -10.72 -5.07
CA GLY A 170 -10.78 -9.80 -4.25
C GLY A 170 -10.71 -10.12 -2.77
N PHE A 171 -10.78 -11.38 -2.40
CA PHE A 171 -10.68 -11.85 -1.01
C PHE A 171 -9.31 -11.49 -0.38
N GLN A 172 -8.21 -11.71 -1.12
CA GLN A 172 -6.86 -11.34 -0.67
C GLN A 172 -6.75 -9.83 -0.42
N VAL A 173 -7.25 -9.01 -1.35
CA VAL A 173 -7.25 -7.55 -1.18
C VAL A 173 -8.09 -7.12 0.02
N ALA A 174 -9.26 -7.73 0.22
CA ALA A 174 -10.12 -7.44 1.37
C ALA A 174 -9.42 -7.74 2.70
N LEU A 175 -8.76 -8.90 2.84
CA LEU A 175 -7.99 -9.24 4.03
C LEU A 175 -6.83 -8.27 4.28
N ALA A 176 -6.11 -7.87 3.24
CA ALA A 176 -5.06 -6.85 3.35
C ALA A 176 -5.63 -5.53 3.91
N ARG A 177 -6.78 -5.07 3.41
CA ARG A 177 -7.46 -3.85 3.90
C ARG A 177 -7.94 -3.98 5.34
N ILE A 178 -8.38 -5.16 5.77
CA ILE A 178 -8.69 -5.44 7.18
C ILE A 178 -7.43 -5.25 8.04
N GLY A 179 -6.25 -5.71 7.58
CA GLY A 179 -4.98 -5.49 8.26
C GLY A 179 -4.71 -4.00 8.51
N THR A 180 -4.78 -3.17 7.47
CA THR A 180 -4.63 -1.70 7.59
C THR A 180 -5.69 -1.10 8.52
N ALA A 181 -6.96 -1.47 8.38
CA ALA A 181 -8.04 -0.93 9.22
C ALA A 181 -7.82 -1.26 10.69
N CYS A 182 -7.44 -2.51 11.01
CA CYS A 182 -7.12 -2.93 12.37
C CYS A 182 -5.91 -2.17 12.93
N ALA A 183 -4.88 -1.95 12.14
CA ALA A 183 -3.72 -1.16 12.57
C ALA A 183 -4.12 0.27 12.95
N LEU A 184 -4.84 0.95 12.07
CA LEU A 184 -5.27 2.34 12.30
C LEU A 184 -6.22 2.46 13.50
N ALA A 185 -7.17 1.53 13.63
CA ALA A 185 -8.17 1.60 14.68
C ALA A 185 -7.65 1.18 16.06
N LEU A 186 -6.79 0.16 16.14
CA LEU A 186 -6.49 -0.55 17.38
C LEU A 186 -5.09 -0.30 17.93
N ALA A 187 -4.10 0.13 17.10
CA ALA A 187 -2.72 0.20 17.57
C ALA A 187 -2.51 1.25 18.68
N LEU A 188 -3.15 2.41 18.61
CA LEU A 188 -3.01 3.44 19.65
C LEU A 188 -3.66 3.04 20.97
N PRO A 189 -4.95 2.59 21.02
CA PRO A 189 -5.54 2.06 22.25
C PRO A 189 -4.72 0.88 22.83
N PHE A 190 -4.24 -0.02 22.00
CA PHE A 190 -3.42 -1.15 22.43
C PHE A 190 -2.08 -0.70 23.01
N ALA A 191 -1.39 0.23 22.36
CA ALA A 191 -0.14 0.79 22.87
C ALA A 191 -0.31 1.43 24.26
N LYS A 192 -1.39 2.21 24.45
CA LYS A 192 -1.72 2.83 25.73
C LYS A 192 -2.02 1.80 26.83
N ALA A 193 -2.72 0.72 26.48
CA ALA A 193 -3.08 -0.33 27.43
C ALA A 193 -1.90 -1.25 27.79
N CYS A 194 -0.95 -1.47 26.87
CA CYS A 194 0.09 -2.49 26.98
C CYS A 194 1.52 -1.92 27.14
N GLY A 195 1.66 -0.67 27.53
CA GLY A 195 2.96 -0.10 27.94
C GLY A 195 3.71 0.69 26.88
N GLY A 196 3.09 1.06 25.77
CA GLY A 196 3.66 2.01 24.81
C GLY A 196 3.84 1.49 23.38
N VAL A 197 4.57 2.27 22.60
CA VAL A 197 4.80 2.02 21.16
C VAL A 197 5.37 0.63 20.89
N HIS A 198 6.33 0.20 21.71
CA HIS A 198 6.99 -1.10 21.52
C HIS A 198 6.04 -2.30 21.63
N ALA A 199 4.96 -2.19 22.42
CA ALA A 199 3.97 -3.25 22.56
C ALA A 199 3.15 -3.42 21.25
N ALA A 200 2.71 -2.32 20.65
CA ALA A 200 1.97 -2.37 19.39
C ALA A 200 2.83 -2.85 18.21
N VAL A 201 4.08 -2.40 18.12
CA VAL A 201 5.03 -2.88 17.11
C VAL A 201 5.39 -4.34 17.35
N GLY A 202 5.56 -4.75 18.60
CA GLY A 202 5.81 -6.14 18.99
C GLY A 202 4.66 -7.08 18.63
N LEU A 203 3.41 -6.65 18.81
CA LEU A 203 2.23 -7.38 18.35
C LEU A 203 2.30 -7.61 16.83
N GLY A 204 2.62 -6.57 16.07
CA GLY A 204 2.77 -6.69 14.61
C GLY A 204 3.90 -7.63 14.21
N ALA A 205 5.05 -7.60 14.90
CA ALA A 205 6.16 -8.54 14.68
C ALA A 205 5.75 -9.99 15.02
N ALA A 206 4.99 -10.19 16.10
CA ALA A 206 4.44 -11.52 16.44
C ALA A 206 3.47 -12.05 15.38
N LEU A 207 2.60 -11.20 14.85
CA LEU A 207 1.71 -11.57 13.74
C LEU A 207 2.51 -11.96 12.48
N LEU A 208 3.59 -11.26 12.18
CA LEU A 208 4.49 -11.60 11.07
C LEU A 208 5.23 -12.92 11.32
N CYS A 209 5.63 -13.22 12.55
CA CYS A 209 6.18 -14.53 12.91
C CYS A 209 5.18 -15.67 12.61
N ILE A 210 3.92 -15.48 12.99
CA ILE A 210 2.84 -16.45 12.67
C ILE A 210 2.65 -16.54 11.15
N SER A 211 2.78 -15.42 10.42
CA SER A 211 2.65 -15.39 8.97
C SER A 211 3.77 -16.18 8.26
N VAL A 212 4.99 -16.18 8.79
CA VAL A 212 6.08 -17.05 8.30
C VAL A 212 5.68 -18.52 8.40
N VAL A 213 5.09 -18.93 9.53
CA VAL A 213 4.60 -20.31 9.71
C VAL A 213 3.48 -20.63 8.72
N ALA A 214 2.52 -19.71 8.55
CA ALA A 214 1.44 -19.88 7.58
C ALA A 214 1.98 -20.01 6.14
N PHE A 215 2.99 -19.22 5.78
CA PHE A 215 3.62 -19.33 4.46
C PHE A 215 4.40 -20.62 4.27
N LEU A 216 5.05 -21.14 5.31
CA LEU A 216 5.69 -22.47 5.30
C LEU A 216 4.67 -23.59 5.05
N VAL A 217 3.49 -23.51 5.68
CA VAL A 217 2.39 -24.43 5.41
C VAL A 217 1.98 -24.37 3.93
N TYR A 218 1.83 -23.15 3.40
CA TYR A 218 1.59 -22.96 1.96
C TYR A 218 2.68 -23.63 1.10
N CYS A 219 3.96 -23.44 1.41
CA CYS A 219 5.07 -24.06 0.66
C CYS A 219 4.97 -25.59 0.62
N VAL A 220 4.55 -26.22 1.72
CA VAL A 220 4.32 -27.67 1.77
C VAL A 220 3.16 -28.07 0.86
N MET A 221 2.06 -27.30 0.88
CA MET A 221 0.91 -27.54 0.00
C MET A 221 1.29 -27.39 -1.47
N ASP A 222 2.02 -26.34 -1.83
CA ASP A 222 2.44 -26.07 -3.20
C ASP A 222 3.44 -27.12 -3.73
N LYS A 223 4.31 -27.64 -2.86
CA LYS A 223 5.17 -28.78 -3.24
C LYS A 223 4.37 -30.04 -3.58
N LYS A 224 3.26 -30.29 -2.86
CA LYS A 224 2.34 -31.41 -3.15
C LYS A 224 1.55 -31.16 -4.44
N GLU A 225 1.16 -29.91 -4.70
CA GLU A 225 0.50 -29.51 -5.95
C GLU A 225 1.39 -29.83 -7.16
N ASP A 226 2.66 -29.40 -7.14
CA ASP A 226 3.60 -29.66 -8.24
C ASP A 226 3.82 -31.15 -8.47
N ALA A 227 3.93 -31.95 -7.39
CA ALA A 227 4.07 -33.41 -7.49
C ALA A 227 2.82 -34.09 -8.12
N SER A 228 1.64 -33.48 -7.98
CA SER A 228 0.40 -33.95 -8.61
C SER A 228 0.21 -33.45 -10.05
N ALA A 229 0.96 -32.41 -10.45
CA ALA A 229 0.78 -31.69 -11.71
C ALA A 229 1.79 -32.07 -12.83
N GLU A 230 2.59 -33.11 -12.69
CA GLU A 230 3.73 -33.47 -13.58
C GLU A 230 3.41 -33.65 -15.09
N ALA A 231 2.24 -33.27 -15.57
CA ALA A 231 1.82 -33.52 -16.95
C ALA A 231 1.39 -32.29 -17.79
N VAL A 232 1.42 -31.06 -17.28
CA VAL A 232 0.98 -29.88 -18.07
C VAL A 232 2.04 -28.82 -18.10
N GLN A 233 2.78 -28.73 -19.20
CA GLN A 233 3.66 -27.62 -19.50
C GLN A 233 2.79 -26.36 -19.76
N THR A 234 2.82 -25.41 -18.84
CA THR A 234 2.37 -24.03 -19.09
C THR A 234 3.49 -23.29 -19.81
N GLU A 235 3.18 -22.62 -20.93
CA GLU A 235 4.14 -21.75 -21.61
C GLU A 235 4.63 -20.67 -20.61
N PRO A 236 5.96 -20.38 -20.59
CA PRO A 236 6.49 -19.36 -19.70
C PRO A 236 5.93 -17.99 -20.09
N GLU A 237 5.38 -17.25 -19.12
CA GLU A 237 5.06 -15.84 -19.29
C GLU A 237 6.34 -15.09 -19.68
N GLU A 238 6.27 -14.28 -20.74
CA GLU A 238 7.39 -13.43 -21.14
C GLU A 238 7.72 -12.44 -20.03
N GLY A 239 8.86 -12.61 -19.37
CA GLY A 239 9.33 -11.74 -18.29
C GLY A 239 9.69 -10.34 -18.79
N PHE A 240 9.87 -9.40 -17.87
CA PHE A 240 10.31 -8.03 -18.12
C PHE A 240 11.54 -7.97 -19.02
N ARG A 241 11.47 -7.14 -20.07
CA ARG A 241 12.57 -6.86 -21.00
C ARG A 241 12.91 -5.37 -21.00
N PHE A 242 14.17 -5.01 -20.85
CA PHE A 242 14.61 -3.61 -20.93
C PHE A 242 14.31 -2.95 -22.30
N SER A 243 14.22 -3.74 -23.37
CA SER A 243 13.80 -3.26 -24.69
C SER A 243 12.39 -2.68 -24.72
N ASP A 244 11.52 -3.18 -23.83
CA ASP A 244 10.12 -2.80 -23.76
C ASP A 244 9.92 -1.40 -23.14
N LEU A 245 10.88 -0.95 -22.32
CA LEU A 245 10.89 0.37 -21.71
C LEU A 245 10.82 1.49 -22.75
N LYS A 246 11.51 1.38 -23.86
CA LYS A 246 11.54 2.42 -24.89
C LYS A 246 10.14 2.63 -25.50
N MET A 247 9.39 1.56 -25.69
CA MET A 247 8.02 1.63 -26.24
C MET A 247 7.04 2.22 -25.22
N LEU A 248 7.16 1.86 -23.95
CA LEU A 248 6.37 2.42 -22.86
C LEU A 248 6.61 3.91 -22.67
N ILE A 249 7.89 4.33 -22.61
CA ILE A 249 8.28 5.74 -22.44
C ILE A 249 7.75 6.62 -23.59
N SER A 250 7.59 6.08 -24.79
CA SER A 250 7.05 6.80 -25.95
C SER A 250 5.51 6.93 -25.93
N ASN A 251 4.81 6.21 -25.05
CA ASN A 251 3.36 6.20 -24.97
C ASN A 251 2.84 7.29 -24.01
N ARG A 252 2.14 8.30 -24.52
CA ARG A 252 1.56 9.37 -23.69
C ARG A 252 0.51 8.88 -22.71
N GLY A 253 -0.35 7.94 -23.12
CA GLY A 253 -1.37 7.34 -22.24
C GLY A 253 -0.74 6.63 -21.04
N PHE A 254 0.41 5.96 -21.24
CA PHE A 254 1.19 5.39 -20.15
C PHE A 254 1.62 6.44 -19.13
N TRP A 255 2.17 7.58 -19.56
CA TRP A 255 2.61 8.63 -18.66
C TRP A 255 1.46 9.29 -17.89
N TYR A 256 0.31 9.51 -18.55
CA TYR A 256 -0.87 10.00 -17.86
C TYR A 256 -1.33 9.01 -16.77
N MET A 257 -1.34 7.71 -17.07
CA MET A 257 -1.71 6.67 -16.11
C MET A 257 -0.72 6.59 -14.95
N ALA A 258 0.59 6.59 -15.23
CA ALA A 258 1.64 6.52 -14.22
C ALA A 258 1.65 7.76 -13.32
N THR A 259 1.49 8.96 -13.91
CA THR A 259 1.44 10.21 -13.15
C THR A 259 0.15 10.32 -12.33
N LEU A 260 -0.99 9.88 -12.87
CA LEU A 260 -2.24 9.81 -12.11
C LEU A 260 -2.09 8.88 -10.90
N CYS A 261 -1.51 7.70 -11.10
CA CYS A 261 -1.21 6.76 -10.01
C CYS A 261 -0.34 7.44 -8.94
N LEU A 262 0.78 8.05 -9.33
CA LEU A 262 1.67 8.76 -8.40
C LEU A 262 0.92 9.83 -7.60
N MET A 263 0.23 10.75 -8.28
CA MET A 263 -0.42 11.90 -7.63
C MET A 263 -1.57 11.46 -6.72
N PHE A 264 -2.41 10.54 -7.19
CA PHE A 264 -3.54 10.07 -6.42
C PHE A 264 -3.10 9.28 -5.17
N TYR A 265 -2.17 8.33 -5.33
CA TYR A 265 -1.68 7.53 -4.21
C TYR A 265 -0.84 8.36 -3.23
N ALA A 266 -0.07 9.34 -3.71
CA ALA A 266 0.64 10.31 -2.86
C ALA A 266 -0.32 11.19 -2.04
N GLY A 267 -1.51 11.48 -2.56
CA GLY A 267 -2.56 12.21 -1.82
C GLY A 267 -3.29 11.37 -0.78
N VAL A 268 -3.22 10.04 -0.83
CA VAL A 268 -3.97 9.16 0.07
C VAL A 268 -3.07 8.50 1.12
N PHE A 269 -2.08 7.71 0.72
CA PHE A 269 -1.31 6.90 1.67
C PHE A 269 -0.39 7.72 2.59
N PRO A 270 0.41 8.68 2.09
CA PRO A 270 1.15 9.57 2.98
C PRO A 270 0.24 10.36 3.92
N PHE A 271 -0.93 10.82 3.45
CA PHE A 271 -1.90 11.49 4.31
C PHE A 271 -2.34 10.59 5.48
N LEU A 272 -2.63 9.30 5.23
CA LEU A 272 -3.04 8.36 6.29
C LEU A 272 -1.97 8.20 7.39
N LYS A 273 -0.68 8.42 7.09
CA LYS A 273 0.39 8.38 8.09
C LYS A 273 0.25 9.48 9.15
N PHE A 274 -0.27 10.64 8.76
CA PHE A 274 -0.43 11.81 9.62
C PHE A 274 -1.89 12.05 10.08
N ALA A 275 -2.82 11.26 9.55
CA ALA A 275 -4.25 11.51 9.73
C ALA A 275 -4.73 11.40 11.19
N THR A 276 -4.20 10.44 11.96
CA THR A 276 -4.60 10.27 13.37
C THR A 276 -4.21 11.49 14.20
N LYS A 277 -2.98 12.00 14.03
CA LYS A 277 -2.53 13.20 14.73
C LYS A 277 -3.32 14.45 14.33
N LEU A 278 -3.68 14.56 13.04
CA LEU A 278 -4.60 15.59 12.56
C LEU A 278 -5.96 15.53 13.26
N MET A 279 -6.54 14.32 13.46
CA MET A 279 -7.82 14.16 14.15
C MET A 279 -7.73 14.60 15.62
N VAL A 280 -6.64 14.29 16.30
CA VAL A 280 -6.42 14.72 17.69
C VAL A 280 -6.25 16.24 17.78
N PHE A 281 -5.29 16.80 17.05
CA PHE A 281 -4.87 18.21 17.27
C PHE A 281 -5.78 19.22 16.59
N LYS A 282 -6.31 18.95 15.41
CA LYS A 282 -7.18 19.88 14.71
C LYS A 282 -8.65 19.71 15.07
N TYR A 283 -9.12 18.47 15.21
CA TYR A 283 -10.54 18.18 15.41
C TYR A 283 -10.89 17.84 16.85
N GLY A 284 -9.92 17.80 17.76
CA GLY A 284 -10.14 17.54 19.19
C GLY A 284 -10.72 16.16 19.47
N VAL A 285 -10.50 15.19 18.60
CA VAL A 285 -10.97 13.80 18.79
C VAL A 285 -10.16 13.15 19.91
N ASP A 286 -10.83 12.42 20.80
CA ASP A 286 -10.14 11.63 21.82
C ASP A 286 -9.11 10.69 21.17
N GLU A 287 -7.91 10.64 21.72
CA GLU A 287 -6.81 9.89 21.12
C GLU A 287 -7.12 8.40 20.90
N ASN A 288 -7.90 7.77 21.82
CA ASN A 288 -8.28 6.37 21.68
C ASN A 288 -9.25 6.14 20.52
N MET A 289 -9.98 7.18 20.10
CA MET A 289 -10.96 7.13 19.02
C MET A 289 -10.41 7.71 17.71
N ALA A 290 -9.33 8.49 17.77
CA ALA A 290 -8.82 9.24 16.63
C ALA A 290 -8.40 8.36 15.45
N GLY A 291 -7.87 7.17 15.69
CA GLY A 291 -7.50 6.21 14.67
C GLY A 291 -8.68 5.54 13.95
N LEU A 292 -9.87 5.52 14.57
CA LEU A 292 -11.08 4.95 13.96
C LEU A 292 -11.52 5.74 12.72
N ILE A 293 -11.30 7.07 12.71
CA ILE A 293 -11.72 7.93 11.61
C ILE A 293 -10.89 7.62 10.34
N PRO A 294 -9.55 7.62 10.35
CA PRO A 294 -8.76 7.17 9.20
C PRO A 294 -9.00 5.71 8.82
N ALA A 295 -9.29 4.82 9.78
CA ALA A 295 -9.60 3.41 9.51
C ALA A 295 -10.86 3.20 8.66
N MET A 296 -11.77 4.18 8.61
CA MET A 296 -12.98 4.12 7.77
C MET A 296 -12.62 4.01 6.28
N LEU A 297 -11.49 4.58 5.84
CA LEU A 297 -11.05 4.51 4.45
C LEU A 297 -10.73 3.06 4.03
N PRO A 298 -9.74 2.36 4.61
CA PRO A 298 -9.44 0.99 4.21
C PRO A 298 -10.62 0.04 4.46
N PHE A 299 -11.38 0.24 5.54
CA PHE A 299 -12.57 -0.57 5.81
C PHE A 299 -13.65 -0.37 4.74
N GLY A 300 -13.93 0.88 4.36
CA GLY A 300 -14.91 1.19 3.32
C GLY A 300 -14.52 0.63 1.94
N THR A 301 -13.23 0.61 1.62
CA THR A 301 -12.75 0.11 0.31
C THR A 301 -12.96 -1.38 0.11
N ILE A 302 -13.13 -2.18 1.17
CA ILE A 302 -13.48 -3.60 1.08
C ILE A 302 -14.78 -3.78 0.28
N PHE A 303 -15.74 -2.88 0.46
CA PHE A 303 -17.04 -2.91 -0.19
C PHE A 303 -17.08 -2.02 -1.44
N LEU A 304 -16.50 -0.83 -1.36
CA LEU A 304 -16.58 0.18 -2.43
C LEU A 304 -15.74 -0.21 -3.66
N THR A 305 -14.59 -0.85 -3.48
CA THR A 305 -13.75 -1.23 -4.63
C THR A 305 -14.42 -2.26 -5.54
N PRO A 306 -15.00 -3.37 -5.04
CA PRO A 306 -15.78 -4.28 -5.88
C PRO A 306 -17.02 -3.64 -6.50
N LEU A 307 -17.72 -2.77 -5.73
CA LEU A 307 -18.90 -2.06 -6.23
C LEU A 307 -18.55 -1.17 -7.43
N PHE A 308 -17.52 -0.35 -7.32
CA PHE A 308 -17.12 0.54 -8.42
C PHE A 308 -16.43 -0.20 -9.57
N GLY A 309 -15.76 -1.33 -9.28
CA GLY A 309 -15.32 -2.25 -10.32
C GLY A 309 -16.49 -2.76 -11.17
N TYR A 310 -17.56 -3.23 -10.51
CA TYR A 310 -18.78 -3.66 -11.19
C TYR A 310 -19.44 -2.51 -11.99
N VAL A 311 -19.47 -1.30 -11.44
CA VAL A 311 -19.99 -0.12 -12.13
C VAL A 311 -19.18 0.15 -13.40
N TYR A 312 -17.85 0.09 -13.32
CA TYR A 312 -16.98 0.28 -14.48
C TYR A 312 -17.16 -0.83 -15.52
N ASP A 313 -17.23 -2.07 -15.08
CA ASP A 313 -17.42 -3.20 -16.00
C ASP A 313 -18.72 -3.11 -16.78
N LYS A 314 -19.82 -2.72 -16.12
CA LYS A 314 -21.16 -2.69 -16.71
C LYS A 314 -21.46 -1.40 -17.49
N PHE A 315 -21.02 -0.25 -17.00
CA PHE A 315 -21.39 1.05 -17.55
C PHE A 315 -20.23 1.76 -18.26
N GLY A 316 -19.01 1.26 -18.10
CA GLY A 316 -17.82 1.94 -18.59
C GLY A 316 -17.49 3.20 -17.79
N LYS A 317 -17.15 4.27 -18.50
CA LYS A 317 -16.85 5.59 -17.94
C LYS A 317 -15.57 5.63 -17.07
N GLY A 318 -14.56 4.81 -17.41
CA GLY A 318 -13.34 4.68 -16.61
C GLY A 318 -12.60 6.00 -16.39
N ALA A 319 -12.36 6.77 -17.46
CA ALA A 319 -11.70 8.07 -17.32
C ALA A 319 -12.58 9.08 -16.53
N THR A 320 -13.91 9.03 -16.71
CA THR A 320 -14.86 9.84 -15.95
C THR A 320 -14.80 9.48 -14.44
N LEU A 321 -14.76 8.20 -14.09
CA LEU A 321 -14.63 7.75 -12.69
C LEU A 321 -13.31 8.22 -12.06
N MET A 322 -12.20 8.18 -12.82
CA MET A 322 -10.92 8.73 -12.36
C MET A 322 -10.97 10.24 -12.11
N ILE A 323 -11.67 11.01 -12.97
CA ILE A 323 -11.87 12.45 -12.76
C ILE A 323 -12.68 12.71 -11.49
N ILE A 324 -13.79 12.01 -11.29
CA ILE A 324 -14.66 12.17 -10.11
C ILE A 324 -13.89 11.83 -8.84
N GLY A 325 -13.19 10.70 -8.80
CA GLY A 325 -12.42 10.30 -7.63
C GLY A 325 -11.27 11.25 -7.32
N SER A 326 -10.56 11.77 -8.33
CA SER A 326 -9.51 12.77 -8.16
C SER A 326 -10.08 14.13 -7.67
N ALA A 327 -11.25 14.52 -8.15
CA ALA A 327 -11.96 15.71 -7.68
C ALA A 327 -12.39 15.56 -6.21
N LEU A 328 -12.91 14.41 -5.82
CA LEU A 328 -13.25 14.11 -4.42
C LEU A 328 -12.02 14.18 -3.53
N LEU A 329 -10.89 13.61 -3.94
CA LEU A 329 -9.60 13.72 -3.22
C LEU A 329 -9.24 15.18 -2.98
N THR A 330 -9.33 16.01 -4.03
CA THR A 330 -9.05 17.47 -3.95
C THR A 330 -9.98 18.17 -2.97
N ILE A 331 -11.28 17.92 -3.09
CA ILE A 331 -12.32 18.55 -2.24
C ILE A 331 -12.08 18.18 -0.77
N VAL A 332 -11.81 16.92 -0.48
CA VAL A 332 -11.53 16.45 0.89
C VAL A 332 -10.34 17.18 1.49
N HIS A 333 -9.23 17.29 0.77
CA HIS A 333 -8.07 17.99 1.30
C HIS A 333 -8.30 19.51 1.41
N ILE A 334 -9.09 20.11 0.52
CA ILE A 334 -9.53 21.52 0.69
C ILE A 334 -10.36 21.67 1.97
N ILE A 335 -11.27 20.74 2.27
CA ILE A 335 -12.03 20.74 3.54
C ILE A 335 -11.07 20.70 4.73
N PHE A 336 -10.03 19.88 4.65
CA PHE A 336 -8.99 19.82 5.69
C PHE A 336 -8.09 21.06 5.76
N VAL A 337 -7.97 21.88 4.71
CA VAL A 337 -7.33 23.22 4.76
C VAL A 337 -8.17 24.21 5.55
N LEU A 338 -9.49 24.19 5.38
CA LEU A 338 -10.40 25.15 5.99
C LEU A 338 -10.32 25.14 7.53
N PRO A 339 -10.54 26.26 8.22
CA PRO A 339 -10.49 26.37 9.68
C PRO A 339 -11.73 25.75 10.35
N ILE A 340 -12.16 24.58 9.89
CA ILE A 340 -13.28 23.82 10.42
C ILE A 340 -12.71 22.80 11.41
N THR A 341 -13.25 22.80 12.64
CA THR A 341 -12.80 21.92 13.73
C THR A 341 -13.83 20.86 14.12
N SER A 342 -14.94 20.77 13.38
CA SER A 342 -15.98 19.76 13.64
C SER A 342 -15.53 18.38 13.23
N TYR A 343 -15.47 17.44 14.18
CA TYR A 343 -15.12 16.04 13.92
C TYR A 343 -16.13 15.34 12.99
N ILE A 344 -17.40 15.79 12.96
CA ILE A 344 -18.42 15.27 12.02
C ILE A 344 -18.00 15.57 10.57
N VAL A 345 -17.45 16.77 10.32
CA VAL A 345 -16.94 17.13 9.00
C VAL A 345 -15.73 16.26 8.65
N ALA A 346 -14.84 15.97 9.62
CA ALA A 346 -13.73 15.07 9.42
C ALA A 346 -14.17 13.65 9.05
N ILE A 347 -15.20 13.11 9.72
CA ILE A 347 -15.78 11.80 9.39
C ILE A 347 -16.34 11.82 7.95
N ALA A 348 -17.16 12.82 7.61
CA ALA A 348 -17.74 12.94 6.27
C ALA A 348 -16.64 13.05 5.19
N ALA A 349 -15.58 13.82 5.44
CA ALA A 349 -14.43 13.94 4.56
C ALA A 349 -13.69 12.60 4.39
N MET A 350 -13.48 11.84 5.47
CA MET A 350 -12.84 10.52 5.39
C MET A 350 -13.69 9.48 4.64
N ILE A 351 -15.01 9.51 4.81
CA ILE A 351 -15.92 8.69 4.00
C ILE A 351 -15.80 9.06 2.51
N ALA A 352 -15.82 10.36 2.19
CA ALA A 352 -15.65 10.84 0.83
C ALA A 352 -14.28 10.43 0.24
N LEU A 353 -13.21 10.45 1.06
CA LEU A 353 -11.88 9.97 0.66
C LEU A 353 -11.90 8.46 0.39
N GLY A 354 -12.62 7.68 1.19
CA GLY A 354 -12.87 6.25 0.97
C GLY A 354 -13.58 5.99 -0.36
N VAL A 355 -14.60 6.79 -0.69
CA VAL A 355 -15.28 6.75 -2.01
C VAL A 355 -14.31 7.07 -3.13
N ALA A 356 -13.51 8.14 -3.01
CA ALA A 356 -12.48 8.49 -3.99
C ALA A 356 -11.49 7.34 -4.23
N PHE A 357 -11.03 6.70 -3.13
CA PHE A 357 -10.11 5.57 -3.20
C PHE A 357 -10.78 4.28 -3.72
N GLY A 358 -12.08 4.15 -3.62
CA GLY A 358 -12.83 3.09 -4.30
C GLY A 358 -12.92 3.33 -5.81
N LEU A 359 -13.20 4.58 -6.24
CA LEU A 359 -13.43 4.94 -7.64
C LEU A 359 -12.15 4.84 -8.50
N VAL A 360 -11.07 5.52 -8.10
CA VAL A 360 -9.87 5.67 -8.94
C VAL A 360 -9.18 4.33 -9.20
N PRO A 361 -8.78 3.52 -8.20
CA PRO A 361 -8.12 2.25 -8.46
C PRO A 361 -9.00 1.26 -9.25
N SER A 362 -10.31 1.22 -8.99
CA SER A 362 -11.25 0.33 -9.69
C SER A 362 -11.35 0.63 -11.17
N ALA A 363 -11.15 1.88 -11.59
CA ALA A 363 -11.16 2.27 -12.99
C ALA A 363 -9.73 2.26 -13.58
N MET A 364 -8.72 2.70 -12.82
CA MET A 364 -7.36 2.90 -13.30
C MET A 364 -6.66 1.58 -13.68
N TRP A 365 -6.65 0.61 -12.77
CA TRP A 365 -5.91 -0.64 -13.01
C TRP A 365 -6.47 -1.44 -14.19
N PRO A 366 -7.79 -1.63 -14.38
CA PRO A 366 -8.33 -2.29 -15.55
C PRO A 366 -8.20 -1.48 -16.84
N SER A 367 -7.90 -0.18 -16.76
CA SER A 367 -7.68 0.68 -17.94
C SER A 367 -6.27 0.53 -18.53
N VAL A 368 -5.28 0.05 -17.77
CA VAL A 368 -3.91 -0.13 -18.26
C VAL A 368 -3.84 -1.04 -19.49
N PRO A 369 -4.50 -2.23 -19.51
CA PRO A 369 -4.51 -3.10 -20.70
C PRO A 369 -5.18 -2.51 -21.93
N LYS A 370 -6.04 -1.49 -21.77
CA LYS A 370 -6.67 -0.78 -22.91
C LYS A 370 -5.71 0.20 -23.59
N ILE A 371 -4.67 0.66 -22.85
CA ILE A 371 -3.68 1.64 -23.32
C ILE A 371 -2.43 0.96 -23.83
N ILE A 372 -2.03 -0.12 -23.16
CA ILE A 372 -0.76 -0.81 -23.35
C ILE A 372 -0.98 -2.19 -23.95
N PRO A 373 -0.25 -2.57 -25.00
CA PRO A 373 -0.33 -3.92 -25.58
C PRO A 373 -0.04 -5.01 -24.54
N MET A 374 -0.76 -6.13 -24.61
CA MET A 374 -0.66 -7.24 -23.64
C MET A 374 0.78 -7.71 -23.40
N LYS A 375 1.60 -7.79 -24.45
CA LYS A 375 3.02 -8.19 -24.36
C LYS A 375 3.89 -7.27 -23.49
N LEU A 376 3.46 -6.02 -23.23
CA LEU A 376 4.19 -5.03 -22.45
C LEU A 376 3.57 -4.79 -21.08
N LEU A 377 2.48 -5.49 -20.75
CA LEU A 377 1.65 -5.20 -19.61
C LEU A 377 2.40 -5.40 -18.27
N GLY A 378 3.17 -6.46 -18.16
CA GLY A 378 4.00 -6.72 -16.98
C GLY A 378 5.01 -5.59 -16.72
N SER A 379 5.73 -5.16 -17.77
CA SER A 379 6.67 -4.03 -17.70
C SER A 379 5.97 -2.71 -17.35
N ALA A 380 4.76 -2.49 -17.89
CA ALA A 380 3.97 -1.30 -17.60
C ALA A 380 3.54 -1.24 -16.14
N TYR A 381 3.02 -2.33 -15.59
CA TYR A 381 2.64 -2.39 -14.18
C TYR A 381 3.85 -2.21 -13.26
N ALA A 382 4.97 -2.89 -13.53
CA ALA A 382 6.19 -2.74 -12.75
C ALA A 382 6.67 -1.28 -12.71
N MET A 383 6.62 -0.58 -13.84
CA MET A 383 7.03 0.83 -13.92
C MET A 383 6.03 1.76 -13.24
N ILE A 384 4.72 1.51 -13.34
CA ILE A 384 3.69 2.29 -12.62
C ILE A 384 3.87 2.12 -11.11
N PHE A 385 4.07 0.89 -10.62
CA PHE A 385 4.33 0.63 -9.20
C PHE A 385 5.64 1.27 -8.72
N TYR A 386 6.69 1.25 -9.54
CA TYR A 386 7.94 1.94 -9.20
C TYR A 386 7.73 3.45 -9.05
N ILE A 387 7.05 4.09 -10.01
CA ILE A 387 6.72 5.52 -9.97
C ILE A 387 5.83 5.84 -8.75
N GLN A 388 4.85 5.00 -8.44
CA GLN A 388 4.04 5.11 -7.23
C GLN A 388 4.88 5.08 -5.96
N ASN A 389 5.84 4.15 -5.85
CA ASN A 389 6.73 4.02 -4.69
C ASN A 389 7.61 5.26 -4.48
N ILE A 390 7.96 6.01 -5.54
CA ILE A 390 8.65 7.30 -5.39
C ILE A 390 7.81 8.26 -4.52
N GLY A 391 6.51 8.35 -4.78
CA GLY A 391 5.59 9.15 -3.96
C GLY A 391 5.51 8.66 -2.52
N LEU A 392 5.38 7.35 -2.33
CA LEU A 392 5.29 6.74 -0.99
C LEU A 392 6.59 6.91 -0.18
N ALA A 393 7.74 6.98 -0.84
CA ALA A 393 9.03 7.20 -0.20
C ALA A 393 9.29 8.68 0.14
N LEU A 394 9.03 9.60 -0.80
CA LEU A 394 9.47 10.98 -0.68
C LEU A 394 8.43 11.91 -0.05
N VAL A 395 7.14 11.67 -0.28
CA VAL A 395 6.08 12.57 0.23
C VAL A 395 6.02 12.57 1.75
N PRO A 396 6.09 11.44 2.49
CA PRO A 396 6.12 11.49 3.96
C PRO A 396 7.29 12.31 4.51
N VAL A 397 8.47 12.22 3.89
CA VAL A 397 9.65 13.01 4.27
C VAL A 397 9.38 14.51 4.10
N TRP A 398 8.81 14.90 2.96
CA TRP A 398 8.46 16.30 2.72
C TRP A 398 7.42 16.79 3.70
N ILE A 399 6.34 16.04 3.91
CA ILE A 399 5.27 16.40 4.86
C ILE A 399 5.80 16.48 6.30
N GLY A 400 6.69 15.58 6.71
CA GLY A 400 7.32 15.63 8.03
C GLY A 400 8.08 16.94 8.25
N LYS A 401 8.85 17.40 7.25
CA LYS A 401 9.55 18.71 7.29
C LYS A 401 8.59 19.89 7.35
N VAL A 402 7.52 19.86 6.56
CA VAL A 402 6.49 20.91 6.56
C VAL A 402 5.79 20.95 7.93
N ASN A 403 5.39 19.81 8.48
CA ASN A 403 4.78 19.74 9.80
C ASN A 403 5.73 20.25 10.90
N GLN A 404 7.02 19.90 10.82
CA GLN A 404 8.02 20.38 11.76
C GLN A 404 8.17 21.91 11.69
N ALA A 405 8.21 22.47 10.49
CA ALA A 405 8.32 23.93 10.30
C ALA A 405 7.07 24.68 10.79
N ASN A 406 5.90 24.05 10.75
CA ASN A 406 4.61 24.60 11.17
C ASN A 406 4.18 24.18 12.59
N THR A 407 5.11 23.63 13.39
CA THR A 407 4.86 23.30 14.79
C THR A 407 4.87 24.59 15.63
N LEU A 408 3.78 24.86 16.33
CA LEU A 408 3.58 26.05 17.16
C LEU A 408 4.27 25.87 18.53
N ALA A 409 4.47 26.98 19.24
CA ALA A 409 5.13 27.00 20.56
C ALA A 409 4.42 26.11 21.62
N ASN A 410 3.14 25.85 21.46
CA ASN A 410 2.36 24.96 22.33
C ASN A 410 2.43 23.47 21.90
N GLY A 411 3.26 23.12 20.91
CA GLY A 411 3.41 21.76 20.39
C GLY A 411 2.33 21.31 19.40
N SER A 412 1.29 22.13 19.15
CA SER A 412 0.31 21.84 18.09
C SER A 412 0.90 22.15 16.71
N ILE A 413 0.30 21.56 15.66
CA ILE A 413 0.74 21.78 14.27
C ILE A 413 -0.33 22.58 13.52
N ASP A 414 0.08 23.61 12.79
CA ASP A 414 -0.76 24.23 11.77
C ASP A 414 -0.71 23.38 10.49
N TYR A 415 -1.80 22.65 10.26
CA TYR A 415 -1.90 21.73 9.11
C TYR A 415 -2.29 22.43 7.79
N THR A 416 -2.43 23.75 7.75
CA THR A 416 -2.90 24.48 6.56
C THR A 416 -2.00 24.22 5.35
N GLU A 417 -0.69 24.36 5.51
CA GLU A 417 0.27 24.13 4.44
C GLU A 417 0.31 22.63 4.03
N THR A 418 0.34 21.72 4.99
CA THR A 418 0.35 20.29 4.75
C THR A 418 -0.88 19.83 3.96
N MET A 419 -2.07 20.27 4.34
CA MET A 419 -3.30 19.90 3.64
C MET A 419 -3.40 20.59 2.27
N THR A 420 -2.81 21.77 2.10
CA THR A 420 -2.70 22.45 0.79
C THR A 420 -1.82 21.63 -0.17
N ILE A 421 -0.72 21.05 0.30
CA ILE A 421 0.12 20.16 -0.51
C ILE A 421 -0.67 18.92 -0.95
N PHE A 422 -1.41 18.29 -0.04
CA PHE A 422 -2.26 17.14 -0.41
C PHE A 422 -3.39 17.53 -1.37
N ALA A 423 -4.00 18.71 -1.20
CA ALA A 423 -4.98 19.24 -2.15
C ALA A 423 -4.37 19.48 -3.54
N ALA A 424 -3.11 19.95 -3.59
CA ALA A 424 -2.39 20.12 -4.86
C ALA A 424 -2.14 18.79 -5.57
N PHE A 425 -1.81 17.69 -4.86
CA PHE A 425 -1.74 16.37 -5.47
C PHE A 425 -3.07 15.95 -6.08
N GLY A 426 -4.17 16.18 -5.37
CA GLY A 426 -5.52 15.93 -5.89
C GLY A 426 -5.81 16.76 -7.15
N ALA A 427 -5.51 18.07 -7.13
CA ALA A 427 -5.74 18.96 -8.27
C ALA A 427 -4.91 18.54 -9.51
N ILE A 428 -3.65 18.15 -9.31
CA ILE A 428 -2.82 17.60 -10.39
C ILE A 428 -3.43 16.30 -10.92
N ALA A 429 -3.91 15.41 -10.03
CA ALA A 429 -4.58 14.18 -10.42
C ALA A 429 -5.83 14.46 -11.28
N VAL A 430 -6.62 15.49 -10.96
CA VAL A 430 -7.76 15.93 -11.79
C VAL A 430 -7.29 16.38 -13.17
N ILE A 431 -6.27 17.22 -13.25
CA ILE A 431 -5.72 17.72 -14.53
C ILE A 431 -5.24 16.52 -15.38
N ILE A 432 -4.50 15.59 -14.78
CA ILE A 432 -3.98 14.41 -15.49
C ILE A 432 -5.13 13.50 -15.96
N SER A 433 -6.16 13.30 -15.12
CA SER A 433 -7.35 12.52 -15.50
C SER A 433 -8.10 13.17 -16.68
N LEU A 434 -8.20 14.49 -16.70
CA LEU A 434 -8.79 15.23 -17.83
C LEU A 434 -7.94 15.08 -19.11
N LEU A 435 -6.61 15.19 -19.00
CA LEU A 435 -5.70 14.96 -20.12
C LEU A 435 -5.82 13.54 -20.66
N LEU A 436 -5.93 12.55 -19.77
CA LEU A 436 -6.15 11.15 -20.14
C LEU A 436 -7.52 10.97 -20.84
N PHE A 437 -8.56 11.63 -20.36
CA PHE A 437 -9.88 11.62 -21.00
C PHE A 437 -9.84 12.18 -22.43
N PHE A 438 -9.14 13.31 -22.66
CA PHE A 438 -8.99 13.88 -23.99
C PHE A 438 -8.09 13.02 -24.90
N GLU A 439 -7.02 12.44 -24.37
CA GLU A 439 -6.16 11.51 -25.12
C GLU A 439 -6.93 10.23 -25.50
N ASN A 440 -7.77 9.72 -24.60
CA ASN A 440 -8.69 8.61 -24.90
C ASN A 440 -9.62 8.94 -26.08
N LYS A 441 -10.22 10.14 -26.11
CA LYS A 441 -11.06 10.58 -27.26
C LYS A 441 -10.26 10.64 -28.55
N LYS A 442 -9.00 11.06 -28.49
CA LYS A 442 -8.14 11.20 -29.67
C LYS A 442 -7.62 9.85 -30.19
N LYS A 443 -7.29 8.92 -29.32
CA LYS A 443 -6.63 7.66 -29.64
C LYS A 443 -7.58 6.47 -29.69
N GLY A 444 -8.79 6.57 -29.15
CA GLY A 444 -9.76 5.49 -29.14
C GLY A 444 -9.36 4.32 -28.23
N TYR A 445 -8.82 4.59 -27.04
CA TYR A 445 -8.43 3.52 -26.08
C TYR A 445 -9.63 2.74 -25.52
N GLY A 446 -10.85 3.26 -25.64
CA GLY A 446 -12.06 2.61 -25.10
C GLY A 446 -12.19 2.73 -23.57
N LEU A 447 -11.59 3.75 -22.93
CA LEU A 447 -11.66 3.92 -21.47
C LEU A 447 -13.07 4.24 -20.96
N GLU A 448 -13.92 4.81 -21.83
CA GLU A 448 -15.31 5.13 -21.50
C GLU A 448 -16.30 4.01 -21.88
N GLU A 449 -15.81 2.93 -22.48
CA GLU A 449 -16.61 1.79 -22.89
C GLU A 449 -16.69 0.74 -21.77
N PRO A 450 -17.86 0.06 -21.62
CA PRO A 450 -17.98 -1.04 -20.68
C PRO A 450 -17.02 -2.19 -21.03
N ASN A 451 -16.60 -2.94 -20.01
CA ASN A 451 -15.75 -4.12 -20.18
C ASN A 451 -16.59 -5.38 -20.51
N ILE A 452 -17.85 -5.39 -20.08
CA ILE A 452 -18.83 -6.47 -20.32
C ILE A 452 -19.89 -5.92 -21.26
N GLN A 453 -20.09 -6.56 -22.41
CA GLN A 453 -21.15 -6.26 -23.37
C GLN A 453 -22.43 -7.02 -23.04
#